data_9579c30518d1df9cc87635bd1d8cb63a
#
_entry.id   9579c30518d1df9cc87635bd1d8cb63a
#
_cell.length_a   1.000
_cell.length_b   1.000
_cell.length_c   1.000
_cell.angle_alpha   90.00
_cell.angle_beta   90.00
_cell.angle_gamma   90.00
#
_symmetry.space_group_name_H-M   'P 1'
#
loop_
_entity.id
_entity.type
_entity.pdbx_description
1 polymer ?
#
loop_
_entity_poly.entity_id
_entity_poly.type
_entity_poly.pdbx_seq_one_letter_code
_entity_poly.pdbx_strand_id
1 'polypeptide(L)'
;SATDVYKGSSALGNGSLYSHNQITADWRSELTYSQGREKSMYDATFTAYPYDSQSTSRSRTLNWTNTVALGLWQLTAGAERQLQSIDTSDSYATTLNTSRGVTALFAGVSGTSGPHALQLNVRNDAVSGMASQTTGYAGYGYQLTPAWKLIATVSSAFNLPPLGYLYDPFSGNPQLQPETARSGELGIQWAEGPHVMRATLFSTQTDNLMLYDFNTFRFENVTKATNKGLEVSFNGKLSVADVRASLTAQDPVDDSTGAWLPRRARQMASVGINLPWGAWLFGANVAYTGKRPDTALNPMLPAYSVTNVTVRYAVSPEIALTGRIDNLFDRQYQTAWGYSQPGIGAYAGIVWNQK
;
A
#
# COMPACT_ATOMS: atom_id res chain seq x y z
N SER A 1 -6.66 13.33 -30.64
CA SER A 1 -6.37 12.95 -32.04
C SER A 1 -5.34 11.84 -32.04
N ALA A 2 -5.28 11.01 -33.09
CA ALA A 2 -4.27 9.94 -33.21
C ALA A 2 -2.83 10.47 -33.35
N THR A 3 -2.66 11.77 -33.51
CA THR A 3 -1.37 12.46 -33.60
C THR A 3 -0.96 13.15 -32.30
N ASP A 4 -1.81 13.16 -31.27
CA ASP A 4 -1.49 13.79 -30.00
C ASP A 4 -0.44 12.96 -29.24
N VAL A 5 0.62 13.61 -28.79
CA VAL A 5 1.72 12.99 -28.05
C VAL A 5 1.68 13.49 -26.60
N TYR A 6 1.49 12.56 -25.69
CA TYR A 6 1.51 12.79 -24.25
C TYR A 6 2.71 12.08 -23.65
N LYS A 7 3.52 12.81 -22.90
CA LYS A 7 4.69 12.26 -22.20
C LYS A 7 4.61 12.55 -20.72
N GLY A 8 4.76 11.52 -19.92
CA GLY A 8 4.94 11.64 -18.48
C GLY A 8 6.32 11.11 -18.08
N SER A 9 6.99 11.81 -17.20
CA SER A 9 8.22 11.33 -16.56
C SER A 9 8.18 11.58 -15.07
N SER A 10 8.76 10.68 -14.30
CA SER A 10 8.87 10.80 -12.86
C SER A 10 10.29 10.44 -12.43
N ALA A 11 10.83 11.22 -11.49
CA ALA A 11 12.10 10.96 -10.83
C ALA A 11 11.89 10.91 -9.32
N LEU A 12 12.25 9.79 -8.70
CA LEU A 12 12.12 9.55 -7.27
C LEU A 12 13.50 9.44 -6.64
N GLY A 13 13.71 10.17 -5.55
CA GLY A 13 14.94 10.10 -4.75
C GLY A 13 14.61 9.97 -3.27
N ASN A 14 15.24 9.03 -2.58
CA ASN A 14 15.07 8.80 -1.14
C ASN A 14 16.45 8.67 -0.49
N GLY A 15 16.56 9.15 0.75
CA GLY A 15 17.76 8.98 1.58
C GLY A 15 17.37 8.97 3.05
N SER A 16 18.10 8.21 3.85
CA SER A 16 17.94 8.17 5.30
C SER A 16 19.27 8.03 6.02
N LEU A 17 19.32 8.64 7.20
CA LEU A 17 20.37 8.47 8.20
C LEU A 17 19.73 7.99 9.48
N TYR A 18 20.32 7.03 10.15
CA TYR A 18 19.82 6.49 11.40
C TYR A 18 20.94 6.27 12.42
N SER A 19 20.58 6.34 13.68
CA SER A 19 21.43 6.00 14.81
C SER A 19 20.69 5.04 15.71
N HIS A 20 21.26 3.85 15.93
CA HIS A 20 20.75 2.86 16.85
C HIS A 20 21.66 2.83 18.10
N ASN A 21 21.08 3.10 19.26
CA ASN A 21 21.81 3.20 20.50
C ASN A 21 21.24 2.23 21.52
N GLN A 22 22.05 1.30 21.99
CA GLN A 22 21.72 0.49 23.16
C GLN A 22 22.10 1.29 24.40
N ILE A 23 21.09 1.85 25.09
CA ILE A 23 21.30 2.72 26.26
C ILE A 23 21.59 1.87 27.51
N THR A 24 20.78 0.80 27.68
CA THR A 24 21.01 -0.25 28.68
C THR A 24 20.75 -1.61 28.04
N ALA A 25 20.94 -2.73 28.78
CA ALA A 25 20.62 -4.07 28.27
C ALA A 25 19.16 -4.17 27.75
N ASP A 26 18.24 -3.45 28.38
CA ASP A 26 16.79 -3.53 28.11
C ASP A 26 16.26 -2.31 27.38
N TRP A 27 17.04 -1.24 27.19
CA TRP A 27 16.58 0.00 26.56
C TRP A 27 17.38 0.31 25.29
N ARG A 28 16.67 0.35 24.14
CA ARG A 28 17.16 0.79 22.84
C ARG A 28 16.50 2.11 22.45
N SER A 29 17.31 3.06 21.97
CA SER A 29 16.87 4.34 21.41
C SER A 29 17.32 4.46 19.98
N GLU A 30 16.41 4.85 19.10
CA GLU A 30 16.64 4.98 17.67
C GLU A 30 16.24 6.36 17.20
N LEU A 31 17.12 7.03 16.47
CA LEU A 31 16.86 8.30 15.82
C LEU A 31 17.03 8.13 14.31
N THR A 32 16.02 8.45 13.55
CA THR A 32 16.04 8.35 12.08
C THR A 32 15.66 9.69 11.46
N TYR A 33 16.50 10.18 10.55
CA TYR A 33 16.16 11.26 9.62
C TYR A 33 15.98 10.68 8.23
N SER A 34 14.87 10.99 7.57
CA SER A 34 14.62 10.57 6.20
C SER A 34 14.15 11.74 5.34
N GLN A 35 14.49 11.69 4.06
CA GLN A 35 14.04 12.65 3.06
C GLN A 35 13.63 11.90 1.80
N GLY A 36 12.43 12.21 1.30
CA GLY A 36 11.92 11.80 0.00
C GLY A 36 11.68 13.00 -0.90
N ARG A 37 11.94 12.83 -2.19
CA ARG A 37 11.61 13.81 -3.24
C ARG A 37 11.07 13.06 -4.44
N GLU A 38 9.95 13.52 -4.94
CA GLU A 38 9.39 13.10 -6.22
C GLU A 38 9.26 14.32 -7.11
N LYS A 39 9.75 14.21 -8.35
CA LYS A 39 9.56 15.19 -9.39
C LYS A 39 8.82 14.52 -10.54
N SER A 40 7.63 15.02 -10.86
CA SER A 40 6.81 14.56 -11.98
C SER A 40 6.72 15.66 -13.01
N MET A 41 6.82 15.31 -14.29
CA MET A 41 6.68 16.19 -15.42
C MET A 41 5.67 15.58 -16.39
N TYR A 42 4.78 16.41 -16.89
CA TYR A 42 3.80 16.05 -17.90
C TYR A 42 3.94 17.02 -19.07
N ASP A 43 4.03 16.48 -20.28
CA ASP A 43 4.20 17.23 -21.52
C ASP A 43 3.16 16.74 -22.54
N ALA A 44 2.29 17.64 -22.96
CA ALA A 44 1.30 17.48 -23.99
C ALA A 44 1.43 18.59 -25.06
N THR A 45 2.65 19.03 -25.34
CA THR A 45 2.91 20.16 -26.26
C THR A 45 2.55 19.87 -27.71
N PHE A 46 2.53 18.60 -28.11
CA PHE A 46 2.15 18.16 -29.45
C PHE A 46 0.68 17.70 -29.51
N THR A 47 -0.23 18.50 -28.97
CA THR A 47 -1.66 18.22 -28.94
C THR A 47 -2.45 19.41 -29.48
N ALA A 48 -3.77 19.25 -29.69
CA ALA A 48 -4.66 20.34 -30.05
C ALA A 48 -4.75 21.44 -28.97
N TYR A 49 -4.45 21.07 -27.71
CA TYR A 49 -4.39 21.93 -26.52
C TYR A 49 -3.06 21.75 -25.83
N PRO A 50 -2.00 22.48 -26.26
CA PRO A 50 -0.68 22.36 -25.68
C PRO A 50 -0.70 22.66 -24.18
N TYR A 51 -0.11 21.77 -23.39
CA TYR A 51 -0.04 21.88 -21.94
C TYR A 51 1.21 21.17 -21.42
N ASP A 52 1.95 21.79 -20.56
CA ASP A 52 3.00 21.15 -19.78
C ASP A 52 2.88 21.52 -18.31
N SER A 53 3.29 20.61 -17.46
CA SER A 53 3.31 20.84 -16.03
C SER A 53 4.46 20.11 -15.35
N GLN A 54 4.93 20.70 -14.27
CA GLN A 54 5.92 20.13 -13.40
C GLN A 54 5.42 20.18 -11.97
N SER A 55 5.56 19.07 -11.23
CA SER A 55 5.29 18.99 -9.81
C SER A 55 6.51 18.43 -9.08
N THR A 56 6.84 19.02 -7.94
CA THR A 56 7.88 18.50 -7.03
C THR A 56 7.29 18.37 -5.64
N SER A 57 7.16 17.14 -5.16
CA SER A 57 6.79 16.82 -3.79
C SER A 57 8.03 16.48 -2.96
N ARG A 58 8.07 16.96 -1.72
CA ARG A 58 9.15 16.65 -0.77
C ARG A 58 8.56 16.27 0.57
N SER A 59 9.16 15.27 1.21
CA SER A 59 8.86 14.88 2.58
C SER A 59 10.18 14.76 3.36
N ARG A 60 10.23 15.35 4.55
CA ARG A 60 11.35 15.22 5.50
C ARG A 60 10.78 14.76 6.81
N THR A 61 11.33 13.70 7.38
CA THR A 61 10.85 13.12 8.63
C THR A 61 12.00 12.93 9.60
N LEU A 62 11.84 13.41 10.81
CA LEU A 62 12.66 13.07 11.96
C LEU A 62 11.82 12.22 12.90
N ASN A 63 12.26 11.00 13.17
CA ASN A 63 11.60 10.06 14.05
C ASN A 63 12.55 9.66 15.18
N TRP A 64 12.06 9.71 16.42
CA TRP A 64 12.77 9.24 17.61
C TRP A 64 11.92 8.20 18.32
N THR A 65 12.41 6.95 18.38
CA THR A 65 11.73 5.81 18.97
C THR A 65 12.56 5.22 20.09
N ASN A 66 11.91 4.94 21.21
CA ASN A 66 12.49 4.25 22.36
C ASN A 66 11.74 2.95 22.59
N THR A 67 12.48 1.91 22.83
CA THR A 67 11.95 0.57 23.11
C THR A 67 12.60 0.04 24.39
N VAL A 68 11.75 -0.35 25.36
CA VAL A 68 12.19 -0.87 26.67
C VAL A 68 11.59 -2.25 26.87
N ALA A 69 12.45 -3.26 27.11
CA ALA A 69 12.03 -4.60 27.50
C ALA A 69 11.77 -4.65 29.00
N LEU A 70 10.59 -5.16 29.39
CA LEU A 70 10.16 -5.33 30.78
C LEU A 70 9.65 -6.76 30.99
N GLY A 71 10.57 -7.68 31.16
CA GLY A 71 10.25 -9.11 31.26
C GLY A 71 9.59 -9.64 29.99
N LEU A 72 8.33 -10.05 30.07
CA LEU A 72 7.55 -10.53 28.91
C LEU A 72 6.97 -9.42 28.04
N TRP A 73 7.11 -8.16 28.44
CA TRP A 73 6.54 -7.00 27.80
C TRP A 73 7.59 -6.13 27.15
N GLN A 74 7.23 -5.50 26.08
CA GLN A 74 7.99 -4.47 25.41
C GLN A 74 7.18 -3.19 25.37
N LEU A 75 7.73 -2.11 25.90
CA LEU A 75 7.18 -0.76 25.78
C LEU A 75 7.86 -0.05 24.62
N THR A 76 7.09 0.68 23.83
CA THR A 76 7.59 1.57 22.78
C THR A 76 6.99 2.95 22.98
N ALA A 77 7.82 3.99 22.89
CA ALA A 77 7.34 5.37 22.90
C ALA A 77 8.23 6.22 22.01
N GLY A 78 7.64 7.26 21.40
CA GLY A 78 8.42 8.12 20.52
C GLY A 78 7.70 9.39 20.08
N ALA A 79 8.44 10.17 19.32
CA ALA A 79 7.99 11.41 18.69
C ALA A 79 8.44 11.46 17.24
N GLU A 80 7.62 12.06 16.41
CA GLU A 80 7.91 12.26 14.99
C GLU A 80 7.60 13.69 14.57
N ARG A 81 8.46 14.27 13.73
CA ARG A 81 8.20 15.52 13.04
C ARG A 81 8.34 15.31 11.54
N GLN A 82 7.25 15.54 10.80
CA GLN A 82 7.24 15.47 9.34
C GLN A 82 6.96 16.86 8.76
N LEU A 83 7.69 17.21 7.70
CA LEU A 83 7.48 18.38 6.87
C LEU A 83 7.20 17.91 5.44
N GLN A 84 6.04 18.25 4.93
CA GLN A 84 5.61 17.97 3.56
C GLN A 84 5.51 19.25 2.78
N SER A 85 5.95 19.26 1.53
CA SER A 85 5.79 20.41 0.63
C SER A 85 5.51 19.95 -0.79
N ILE A 86 4.79 20.77 -1.52
CA ILE A 86 4.54 20.64 -2.94
C ILE A 86 4.85 21.97 -3.63
N ASP A 87 5.45 21.86 -4.80
CA ASP A 87 5.77 22.96 -5.69
C ASP A 87 5.35 22.54 -7.09
N THR A 88 4.38 23.24 -7.69
CA THR A 88 3.88 22.95 -9.02
C THR A 88 3.91 24.18 -9.88
N SER A 89 4.12 24.00 -11.19
CA SER A 89 4.00 25.04 -12.21
C SER A 89 3.52 24.42 -13.50
N ASP A 90 2.82 25.20 -14.31
CA ASP A 90 2.34 24.80 -15.63
C ASP A 90 2.55 25.88 -16.70
N SER A 91 2.24 25.56 -17.95
CA SER A 91 2.37 26.47 -19.11
C SER A 91 1.43 27.68 -19.06
N TYR A 92 0.43 27.68 -18.19
CA TYR A 92 -0.49 28.81 -17.99
C TYR A 92 -0.07 29.72 -16.83
N ALA A 93 1.17 29.58 -16.33
CA ALA A 93 1.72 30.29 -15.19
C ALA A 93 0.96 30.01 -13.87
N THR A 94 0.20 28.93 -13.81
CA THR A 94 -0.42 28.49 -12.58
C THR A 94 0.64 27.90 -11.68
N THR A 95 0.72 28.38 -10.46
CA THR A 95 1.70 27.91 -9.48
C THR A 95 1.03 27.55 -8.16
N LEU A 96 1.47 26.46 -7.58
CA LEU A 96 1.16 26.07 -6.20
C LEU A 96 2.47 25.85 -5.45
N ASN A 97 2.70 26.65 -4.41
CA ASN A 97 3.81 26.44 -3.49
C ASN A 97 3.27 26.44 -2.08
N THR A 98 3.23 25.28 -1.44
CA THR A 98 2.68 25.15 -0.10
C THR A 98 3.35 24.04 0.69
N SER A 99 3.19 24.09 2.01
CA SER A 99 3.77 23.09 2.90
C SER A 99 2.90 22.86 4.12
N ARG A 100 3.09 21.72 4.75
CA ARG A 100 2.41 21.32 5.97
C ARG A 100 3.38 20.61 6.91
N GLY A 101 3.25 20.88 8.21
CA GLY A 101 3.96 20.17 9.27
C GLY A 101 3.03 19.24 10.04
N VAL A 102 3.53 18.05 10.38
CA VAL A 102 2.87 17.11 11.27
C VAL A 102 3.82 16.79 12.41
N THR A 103 3.34 16.88 13.66
CA THR A 103 4.08 16.44 14.85
C THR A 103 3.28 15.34 15.51
N ALA A 104 3.89 14.19 15.76
CA ALA A 104 3.22 13.08 16.39
C ALA A 104 3.94 12.62 17.65
N LEU A 105 3.13 12.17 18.62
CA LEU A 105 3.56 11.42 19.79
C LEU A 105 2.88 10.05 19.76
N PHE A 106 3.62 9.00 20.09
CA PHE A 106 3.08 7.65 20.10
C PHE A 106 3.63 6.83 21.25
N ALA A 107 2.82 5.88 21.69
CA ALA A 107 3.20 4.89 22.69
C ALA A 107 2.52 3.56 22.38
N GLY A 108 3.15 2.48 22.81
CA GLY A 108 2.61 1.13 22.65
C GLY A 108 3.20 0.16 23.67
N VAL A 109 2.48 -0.94 23.86
CA VAL A 109 2.92 -2.09 24.64
C VAL A 109 2.58 -3.35 23.88
N SER A 110 3.50 -4.30 23.87
CA SER A 110 3.27 -5.64 23.32
C SER A 110 3.94 -6.69 24.19
N GLY A 111 3.41 -7.89 24.17
CA GLY A 111 3.99 -9.00 24.91
C GLY A 111 3.21 -10.30 24.79
N THR A 112 3.80 -11.37 25.32
CA THR A 112 3.20 -12.70 25.34
C THR A 112 3.30 -13.28 26.74
N SER A 113 2.21 -13.92 27.22
CA SER A 113 2.17 -14.62 28.49
C SER A 113 1.36 -15.90 28.34
N GLY A 114 2.01 -17.07 28.48
CA GLY A 114 1.40 -18.34 28.15
C GLY A 114 0.86 -18.38 26.71
N PRO A 115 -0.41 -18.77 26.52
CA PRO A 115 -1.03 -18.80 25.18
C PRO A 115 -1.49 -17.42 24.67
N HIS A 116 -1.35 -16.35 25.44
CA HIS A 116 -1.88 -15.02 25.17
C HIS A 116 -0.80 -14.13 24.57
N ALA A 117 -1.14 -13.39 23.51
CA ALA A 117 -0.35 -12.32 22.93
C ALA A 117 -1.19 -11.04 22.90
N LEU A 118 -0.64 -9.92 23.34
CA LEU A 118 -1.33 -8.63 23.38
C LEU A 118 -0.45 -7.56 22.70
N GLN A 119 -1.08 -6.66 21.95
CA GLN A 119 -0.46 -5.45 21.42
C GLN A 119 -1.45 -4.30 21.53
N LEU A 120 -1.03 -3.18 22.12
CA LEU A 120 -1.80 -1.94 22.21
C LEU A 120 -0.91 -0.80 21.72
N ASN A 121 -1.43 0.08 20.88
CA ASN A 121 -0.73 1.27 20.42
C ASN A 121 -1.69 2.46 20.36
N VAL A 122 -1.17 3.64 20.65
CA VAL A 122 -1.86 4.92 20.48
C VAL A 122 -0.91 5.92 19.86
N ARG A 123 -1.43 6.77 18.98
CA ARG A 123 -0.70 7.86 18.34
C ARG A 123 -1.60 9.08 18.21
N ASN A 124 -1.04 10.25 18.51
CA ASN A 124 -1.69 11.53 18.27
C ASN A 124 -0.84 12.36 17.32
N ASP A 125 -1.45 12.85 16.25
CA ASP A 125 -0.84 13.67 15.20
C ASP A 125 -1.41 15.07 15.23
N ALA A 126 -0.61 16.06 15.59
CA ALA A 126 -0.92 17.48 15.49
C ALA A 126 -0.54 17.99 14.10
N VAL A 127 -1.53 18.38 13.30
CA VAL A 127 -1.38 18.75 11.88
C VAL A 127 -1.53 20.26 11.75
N SER A 128 -0.59 20.93 11.07
CA SER A 128 -0.70 22.36 10.82
C SER A 128 -1.96 22.70 10.01
N GLY A 129 -2.80 23.59 10.53
CA GLY A 129 -4.03 24.06 9.86
C GLY A 129 -5.21 23.08 9.89
N MET A 130 -5.13 21.98 10.64
CA MET A 130 -6.20 21.00 10.80
C MET A 130 -6.34 20.57 12.26
N ALA A 131 -7.48 19.94 12.59
CA ALA A 131 -7.66 19.30 13.90
C ALA A 131 -6.68 18.13 14.06
N SER A 132 -6.18 17.94 15.28
CA SER A 132 -5.32 16.80 15.60
C SER A 132 -6.08 15.47 15.44
N GLN A 133 -5.37 14.44 15.01
CA GLN A 133 -5.91 13.11 14.80
C GLN A 133 -5.32 12.14 15.82
N THR A 134 -6.18 11.36 16.46
CA THR A 134 -5.74 10.28 17.36
C THR A 134 -6.13 8.94 16.76
N THR A 135 -5.16 8.05 16.65
CA THR A 135 -5.36 6.70 16.16
C THR A 135 -4.91 5.67 17.19
N GLY A 136 -5.49 4.49 17.12
CA GLY A 136 -5.17 3.40 18.03
C GLY A 136 -5.23 2.04 17.34
N TYR A 137 -4.56 1.10 17.96
CA TYR A 137 -4.58 -0.31 17.59
C TYR A 137 -4.63 -1.18 18.85
N ALA A 138 -5.50 -2.18 18.84
CA ALA A 138 -5.50 -3.25 19.83
C ALA A 138 -5.56 -4.59 19.11
N GLY A 139 -4.60 -5.46 19.40
CA GLY A 139 -4.49 -6.80 18.85
C GLY A 139 -4.38 -7.82 19.97
N TYR A 140 -5.13 -8.90 19.86
CA TYR A 140 -5.09 -10.04 20.76
C TYR A 140 -4.97 -11.34 19.99
N GLY A 141 -4.02 -12.17 20.40
CA GLY A 141 -3.80 -13.50 19.88
C GLY A 141 -3.95 -14.55 20.97
N TYR A 142 -4.60 -15.66 20.67
CA TYR A 142 -4.74 -16.81 21.57
C TYR A 142 -4.27 -18.09 20.89
N GLN A 143 -3.24 -18.72 21.44
CA GLN A 143 -2.71 -20.00 20.95
C GLN A 143 -3.60 -21.13 21.45
N LEU A 144 -4.50 -21.65 20.59
CA LEU A 144 -5.42 -22.74 20.90
C LEU A 144 -4.68 -24.08 21.09
N THR A 145 -3.75 -24.36 20.19
CA THR A 145 -2.86 -25.54 20.18
C THR A 145 -1.50 -25.09 19.61
N PRO A 146 -0.45 -25.92 19.66
CA PRO A 146 0.82 -25.55 19.01
C PRO A 146 0.69 -25.13 17.52
N ALA A 147 -0.31 -25.66 16.80
CA ALA A 147 -0.53 -25.37 15.39
C ALA A 147 -1.59 -24.29 15.13
N TRP A 148 -2.54 -24.05 16.04
CA TRP A 148 -3.69 -23.18 15.81
C TRP A 148 -3.67 -21.93 16.68
N LYS A 149 -3.85 -20.76 16.06
CA LYS A 149 -3.92 -19.46 16.74
C LYS A 149 -5.16 -18.68 16.30
N LEU A 150 -5.92 -18.13 17.24
CA LEU A 150 -6.93 -17.11 17.01
C LEU A 150 -6.30 -15.73 17.10
N ILE A 151 -6.77 -14.80 16.28
CA ILE A 151 -6.28 -13.42 16.23
C ILE A 151 -7.50 -12.51 16.10
N ALA A 152 -7.58 -11.50 16.95
CA ALA A 152 -8.57 -10.44 16.83
C ALA A 152 -7.87 -9.09 16.87
N THR A 153 -8.26 -8.16 15.98
CA THR A 153 -7.69 -6.82 15.96
C THR A 153 -8.79 -5.77 15.78
N VAL A 154 -8.58 -4.61 16.39
CA VAL A 154 -9.32 -3.40 16.10
C VAL A 154 -8.33 -2.27 15.92
N SER A 155 -8.59 -1.40 14.95
CA SER A 155 -7.69 -0.28 14.65
C SER A 155 -8.46 0.93 14.14
N SER A 156 -7.85 2.10 14.28
CA SER A 156 -8.24 3.30 13.57
C SER A 156 -7.06 3.87 12.79
N ALA A 157 -7.36 4.54 11.69
CA ALA A 157 -6.38 5.20 10.83
C ALA A 157 -6.96 6.51 10.31
N PHE A 158 -6.11 7.39 9.82
CA PHE A 158 -6.53 8.57 9.07
C PHE A 158 -5.62 8.81 7.88
N ASN A 159 -6.13 9.53 6.89
CA ASN A 159 -5.39 9.95 5.70
C ASN A 159 -5.61 11.46 5.50
N LEU A 160 -4.52 12.23 5.52
CA LEU A 160 -4.59 13.68 5.30
C LEU A 160 -4.88 13.99 3.84
N PRO A 161 -5.72 14.98 3.53
CA PRO A 161 -5.87 15.44 2.15
C PRO A 161 -4.51 15.80 1.56
N PRO A 162 -4.17 15.33 0.36
CA PRO A 162 -2.98 15.79 -0.36
C PRO A 162 -2.97 17.32 -0.48
N LEU A 163 -1.80 17.94 -0.41
CA LEU A 163 -1.69 19.41 -0.52
C LEU A 163 -2.27 19.94 -1.85
N GLY A 164 -2.16 19.17 -2.94
CA GLY A 164 -2.80 19.49 -4.20
C GLY A 164 -4.33 19.48 -4.12
N TYR A 165 -4.93 18.52 -3.41
CA TYR A 165 -6.39 18.48 -3.24
C TYR A 165 -6.93 19.66 -2.42
N LEU A 166 -6.13 20.20 -1.50
CA LEU A 166 -6.49 21.36 -0.70
C LEU A 166 -6.32 22.68 -1.46
N TYR A 167 -5.21 22.83 -2.21
CA TYR A 167 -4.75 24.16 -2.61
C TYR A 167 -4.51 24.30 -4.11
N ASP A 168 -4.84 23.29 -4.94
CA ASP A 168 -4.80 23.45 -6.39
C ASP A 168 -5.72 24.62 -6.80
N PRO A 169 -5.26 25.58 -7.63
CA PRO A 169 -6.03 26.78 -7.95
C PRO A 169 -7.36 26.51 -8.66
N PHE A 170 -7.50 25.38 -9.36
CA PHE A 170 -8.71 25.06 -10.14
C PHE A 170 -9.62 24.06 -9.42
N SER A 171 -9.04 23.01 -8.88
CA SER A 171 -9.77 21.86 -8.34
C SER A 171 -9.65 21.71 -6.81
N GLY A 172 -8.86 22.56 -6.17
CA GLY A 172 -8.58 22.50 -4.75
C GLY A 172 -9.78 22.85 -3.89
N ASN A 173 -9.88 22.17 -2.75
CA ASN A 173 -10.89 22.44 -1.71
C ASN A 173 -10.23 22.51 -0.33
N PRO A 174 -9.97 23.73 0.20
CA PRO A 174 -9.37 23.91 1.53
C PRO A 174 -10.21 23.40 2.70
N GLN A 175 -11.48 23.07 2.46
CA GLN A 175 -12.41 22.57 3.48
C GLN A 175 -12.37 21.04 3.64
N LEU A 176 -11.57 20.34 2.84
CA LEU A 176 -11.43 18.89 2.96
C LEU A 176 -11.00 18.50 4.36
N GLN A 177 -11.74 17.55 4.92
CA GLN A 177 -11.42 16.90 6.17
C GLN A 177 -10.55 15.64 5.93
N PRO A 178 -9.73 15.25 6.88
CA PRO A 178 -9.06 13.96 6.81
C PRO A 178 -10.05 12.80 6.65
N GLU A 179 -9.72 11.85 5.78
CA GLU A 179 -10.39 10.55 5.80
C GLU A 179 -10.04 9.85 7.11
N THR A 180 -11.02 9.24 7.75
CA THR A 180 -10.79 8.40 8.93
C THR A 180 -11.34 7.02 8.70
N ALA A 181 -10.62 6.00 9.17
CA ALA A 181 -11.03 4.62 9.04
C ALA A 181 -11.03 3.91 10.39
N ARG A 182 -11.98 2.99 10.57
CA ARG A 182 -12.04 2.04 11.68
C ARG A 182 -12.13 0.63 11.10
N SER A 183 -11.28 -0.26 11.58
CA SER A 183 -11.22 -1.64 11.11
C SER A 183 -11.32 -2.61 12.26
N GLY A 184 -12.03 -3.70 12.05
CA GLY A 184 -12.06 -4.85 12.94
C GLY A 184 -11.79 -6.13 12.14
N GLU A 185 -10.97 -7.02 12.70
CA GLU A 185 -10.62 -8.28 12.08
C GLU A 185 -10.72 -9.43 13.08
N LEU A 186 -11.15 -10.60 12.58
CA LEU A 186 -11.13 -11.86 13.30
C LEU A 186 -10.50 -12.92 12.40
N GLY A 187 -9.38 -13.47 12.82
CA GLY A 187 -8.60 -14.44 12.06
C GLY A 187 -8.34 -15.73 12.81
N ILE A 188 -8.21 -16.81 12.04
CA ILE A 188 -7.67 -18.08 12.49
C ILE A 188 -6.46 -18.42 11.64
N GLN A 189 -5.38 -18.83 12.28
CA GLN A 189 -4.14 -19.26 11.63
C GLN A 189 -3.81 -20.67 12.04
N TRP A 190 -3.48 -21.51 11.06
CA TRP A 190 -2.82 -22.78 11.24
C TRP A 190 -1.38 -22.70 10.73
N ALA A 191 -0.44 -23.19 11.53
CA ALA A 191 0.98 -23.24 11.18
C ALA A 191 1.57 -24.56 11.66
N GLU A 192 2.14 -25.34 10.73
CA GLU A 192 2.80 -26.61 11.04
C GLU A 192 3.95 -26.86 10.05
N GLY A 193 5.14 -27.05 10.56
CA GLY A 193 6.34 -27.15 9.74
C GLY A 193 6.50 -25.93 8.82
N PRO A 194 6.67 -26.11 7.48
CA PRO A 194 6.79 -25.00 6.54
C PRO A 194 5.44 -24.42 6.10
N HIS A 195 4.32 -24.91 6.62
CA HIS A 195 2.98 -24.54 6.15
C HIS A 195 2.35 -23.52 7.08
N VAL A 196 1.80 -22.46 6.49
CA VAL A 196 0.98 -21.47 7.18
C VAL A 196 -0.28 -21.22 6.35
N MET A 197 -1.44 -21.38 6.97
CA MET A 197 -2.73 -21.01 6.42
C MET A 197 -3.40 -20.00 7.35
N ARG A 198 -3.98 -18.95 6.79
CA ARG A 198 -4.72 -17.95 7.56
C ARG A 198 -6.04 -17.64 6.86
N ALA A 199 -7.12 -17.57 7.63
CA ALA A 199 -8.40 -17.03 7.20
C ALA A 199 -8.76 -15.86 8.12
N THR A 200 -9.16 -14.72 7.53
CA THR A 200 -9.47 -13.48 8.25
C THR A 200 -10.78 -12.89 7.72
N LEU A 201 -11.75 -12.74 8.60
CA LEU A 201 -12.91 -11.90 8.37
C LEU A 201 -12.53 -10.47 8.74
N PHE A 202 -12.91 -9.50 7.91
CA PHE A 202 -12.63 -8.09 8.16
C PHE A 202 -13.83 -7.20 7.87
N SER A 203 -13.87 -6.06 8.54
CA SER A 203 -14.79 -4.97 8.24
C SER A 203 -14.09 -3.66 8.48
N THR A 204 -14.02 -2.82 7.43
CA THR A 204 -13.43 -1.47 7.49
C THR A 204 -14.49 -0.46 7.09
N GLN A 205 -14.71 0.53 7.92
CA GLN A 205 -15.55 1.69 7.62
C GLN A 205 -14.63 2.91 7.46
N THR A 206 -14.83 3.65 6.37
CA THR A 206 -14.12 4.90 6.08
C THR A 206 -15.13 6.04 6.06
N ASP A 207 -14.88 7.08 6.83
CA ASP A 207 -15.62 8.33 6.84
C ASP A 207 -14.83 9.40 6.07
N ASN A 208 -15.52 10.37 5.47
CA ASN A 208 -14.93 11.49 4.73
C ASN A 208 -14.04 11.07 3.54
N LEU A 209 -14.38 9.99 2.85
CA LEU A 209 -13.62 9.54 1.67
C LEU A 209 -13.50 10.69 0.66
N MET A 210 -12.30 10.98 0.18
CA MET A 210 -12.05 12.06 -0.77
C MET A 210 -12.21 11.58 -2.20
N LEU A 211 -13.10 12.19 -2.95
CA LEU A 211 -13.32 11.91 -4.37
C LEU A 211 -13.33 13.23 -5.16
N TYR A 212 -12.97 13.13 -6.46
CA TYR A 212 -13.15 14.22 -7.39
C TYR A 212 -14.59 14.20 -7.93
N ASP A 213 -15.33 15.30 -7.70
CA ASP A 213 -16.67 15.47 -8.26
C ASP A 213 -16.60 16.17 -9.62
N PHE A 214 -17.06 15.47 -10.65
CA PHE A 214 -17.10 15.98 -12.02
C PHE A 214 -18.19 17.02 -12.28
N ASN A 215 -19.13 17.22 -11.35
CA ASN A 215 -20.15 18.27 -11.45
C ASN A 215 -19.64 19.61 -10.92
N THR A 216 -18.90 19.58 -9.82
CA THR A 216 -18.32 20.77 -9.18
C THR A 216 -16.90 21.05 -9.64
N PHE A 217 -16.25 20.10 -10.30
CA PHE A 217 -14.84 20.11 -10.71
C PHE A 217 -13.88 20.30 -9.53
N ARG A 218 -14.23 19.75 -8.35
CA ARG A 218 -13.46 19.86 -7.12
C ARG A 218 -13.32 18.54 -6.40
N PHE A 219 -12.34 18.47 -5.52
CA PHE A 219 -12.26 17.38 -4.55
C PHE A 219 -13.25 17.62 -3.41
N GLU A 220 -14.01 16.60 -3.04
CA GLU A 220 -15.01 16.65 -1.98
C GLU A 220 -14.90 15.42 -1.07
N ASN A 221 -15.29 15.58 0.20
CA ASN A 221 -15.47 14.44 1.07
C ASN A 221 -16.86 13.84 0.84
N VAL A 222 -16.91 12.58 0.42
CA VAL A 222 -18.15 11.81 0.42
C VAL A 222 -18.40 11.20 1.81
N THR A 223 -19.64 10.85 2.13
CA THR A 223 -20.01 10.60 3.52
C THR A 223 -19.33 9.38 4.12
N LYS A 224 -19.57 8.18 3.60
CA LYS A 224 -19.08 6.93 4.19
C LYS A 224 -18.90 5.84 3.14
N ALA A 225 -17.95 4.96 3.40
CA ALA A 225 -17.76 3.74 2.63
C ALA A 225 -17.45 2.57 3.58
N THR A 226 -18.08 1.43 3.34
CA THR A 226 -17.81 0.20 4.08
C THR A 226 -17.24 -0.86 3.15
N ASN A 227 -16.18 -1.53 3.61
CA ASN A 227 -15.66 -2.72 2.95
C ASN A 227 -15.55 -3.86 3.96
N LYS A 228 -16.26 -4.94 3.73
CA LYS A 228 -16.24 -6.14 4.56
C LYS A 228 -16.00 -7.38 3.69
N GLY A 229 -15.34 -8.37 4.27
CA GLY A 229 -15.00 -9.54 3.49
C GLY A 229 -14.26 -10.63 4.25
N LEU A 230 -13.76 -11.56 3.45
CA LEU A 230 -12.95 -12.70 3.88
C LEU A 230 -11.67 -12.71 3.06
N GLU A 231 -10.56 -12.88 3.74
CA GLU A 231 -9.26 -13.18 3.12
C GLU A 231 -8.79 -14.56 3.56
N VAL A 232 -8.29 -15.36 2.62
CA VAL A 232 -7.65 -16.65 2.89
C VAL A 232 -6.29 -16.64 2.23
N SER A 233 -5.26 -17.04 2.97
CA SER A 233 -3.90 -17.16 2.46
C SER A 233 -3.27 -18.50 2.86
N PHE A 234 -2.43 -19.02 1.99
CA PHE A 234 -1.61 -20.20 2.22
C PHE A 234 -0.19 -19.92 1.76
N ASN A 235 0.78 -20.28 2.58
CA ASN A 235 2.19 -20.33 2.23
C ASN A 235 2.75 -21.67 2.73
N GLY A 236 3.45 -22.39 1.87
CA GLY A 236 4.00 -23.67 2.28
C GLY A 236 4.70 -24.42 1.15
N LYS A 237 5.11 -25.63 1.46
CA LYS A 237 5.72 -26.57 0.50
C LYS A 237 4.74 -27.66 0.13
N LEU A 238 4.55 -27.90 -1.17
CA LEU A 238 3.91 -29.09 -1.69
C LEU A 238 5.01 -29.96 -2.33
N SER A 239 5.42 -31.01 -1.63
CA SER A 239 6.64 -31.77 -1.96
C SER A 239 7.86 -30.83 -1.98
N VAL A 240 8.50 -30.64 -3.13
CA VAL A 240 9.67 -29.76 -3.31
C VAL A 240 9.30 -28.34 -3.76
N ALA A 241 8.07 -28.10 -4.16
CA ALA A 241 7.61 -26.79 -4.65
C ALA A 241 7.19 -25.88 -3.49
N ASP A 242 7.66 -24.64 -3.50
CA ASP A 242 7.13 -23.57 -2.66
C ASP A 242 5.85 -23.01 -3.29
N VAL A 243 4.75 -23.01 -2.53
CA VAL A 243 3.43 -22.55 -3.00
C VAL A 243 2.96 -21.40 -2.12
N ARG A 244 2.44 -20.36 -2.78
CA ARG A 244 1.73 -19.24 -2.16
C ARG A 244 0.38 -19.08 -2.84
N ALA A 245 -0.68 -18.96 -2.07
CA ALA A 245 -2.01 -18.72 -2.59
C ALA A 245 -2.72 -17.68 -1.74
N SER A 246 -3.54 -16.85 -2.37
CA SER A 246 -4.42 -15.90 -1.68
C SER A 246 -5.76 -15.80 -2.40
N LEU A 247 -6.81 -15.59 -1.62
CA LEU A 247 -8.15 -15.29 -2.07
C LEU A 247 -8.72 -14.16 -1.22
N THR A 248 -9.29 -13.14 -1.85
CA THR A 248 -10.07 -12.09 -1.20
C THR A 248 -11.46 -12.07 -1.80
N ALA A 249 -12.47 -12.17 -0.95
CA ALA A 249 -13.88 -11.93 -1.28
C ALA A 249 -14.36 -10.77 -0.41
N GLN A 250 -14.79 -9.66 -1.02
CA GLN A 250 -15.14 -8.42 -0.33
C GLN A 250 -16.32 -7.72 -0.95
N ASP A 251 -16.97 -6.83 -0.19
CA ASP A 251 -18.08 -6.01 -0.62
C ASP A 251 -17.83 -4.52 -0.30
N PRO A 252 -17.10 -3.79 -1.18
CA PRO A 252 -16.79 -2.38 -1.00
C PRO A 252 -17.96 -1.53 -1.53
N VAL A 253 -18.69 -0.87 -0.63
CA VAL A 253 -19.87 -0.07 -0.94
C VAL A 253 -19.77 1.35 -0.41
N ASP A 254 -20.38 2.29 -1.11
CA ASP A 254 -20.71 3.62 -0.62
C ASP A 254 -21.99 3.49 0.22
N ASP A 255 -21.91 3.80 1.50
CA ASP A 255 -23.01 3.60 2.45
C ASP A 255 -24.18 4.58 2.22
N SER A 256 -23.95 5.69 1.51
CA SER A 256 -24.98 6.69 1.21
C SER A 256 -25.87 6.27 0.05
N THR A 257 -25.29 5.59 -0.94
CA THR A 257 -25.96 5.19 -2.18
C THR A 257 -26.20 3.69 -2.28
N GLY A 258 -25.50 2.88 -1.49
CA GLY A 258 -25.42 1.43 -1.63
C GLY A 258 -24.66 0.98 -2.88
N ALA A 259 -24.07 1.89 -3.61
CA ALA A 259 -23.34 1.60 -4.85
C ALA A 259 -22.00 0.94 -4.57
N TRP A 260 -21.60 0.06 -5.46
CA TRP A 260 -20.29 -0.57 -5.43
C TRP A 260 -19.20 0.47 -5.75
N LEU A 261 -18.18 0.57 -4.89
CA LEU A 261 -17.10 1.54 -5.03
C LEU A 261 -16.29 1.31 -6.32
N PRO A 262 -15.95 2.40 -7.07
CA PRO A 262 -15.17 2.29 -8.30
C PRO A 262 -13.80 1.63 -8.10
N ARG A 263 -13.36 0.89 -9.12
CA ARG A 263 -12.04 0.25 -9.23
C ARG A 263 -11.70 -0.74 -8.12
N ARG A 264 -12.70 -1.22 -7.37
CA ARG A 264 -12.53 -2.24 -6.31
C ARG A 264 -13.24 -3.52 -6.72
N ALA A 265 -12.46 -4.56 -7.04
CA ALA A 265 -13.02 -5.87 -7.36
C ALA A 265 -13.56 -6.56 -6.11
N ARG A 266 -14.73 -7.22 -6.22
CA ARG A 266 -15.28 -8.03 -5.13
C ARG A 266 -14.55 -9.35 -4.92
N GLN A 267 -13.83 -9.82 -5.92
CA GLN A 267 -13.10 -11.09 -5.88
C GLN A 267 -11.71 -10.89 -6.47
N MET A 268 -10.71 -11.32 -5.74
CA MET A 268 -9.31 -11.36 -6.19
C MET A 268 -8.69 -12.68 -5.74
N ALA A 269 -7.83 -13.26 -6.56
CA ALA A 269 -7.09 -14.45 -6.19
C ALA A 269 -5.69 -14.43 -6.81
N SER A 270 -4.74 -15.03 -6.14
CA SER A 270 -3.42 -15.29 -6.72
C SER A 270 -2.89 -16.65 -6.30
N VAL A 271 -2.14 -17.29 -7.20
CA VAL A 271 -1.39 -18.51 -6.91
C VAL A 271 0.00 -18.36 -7.50
N GLY A 272 1.02 -18.54 -6.68
CA GLY A 272 2.42 -18.56 -7.07
C GLY A 272 3.06 -19.90 -6.71
N ILE A 273 3.86 -20.45 -7.61
CA ILE A 273 4.60 -21.71 -7.41
C ILE A 273 6.05 -21.47 -7.80
N ASN A 274 6.99 -21.93 -6.95
CA ASN A 274 8.41 -22.03 -7.29
C ASN A 274 8.87 -23.48 -7.14
N LEU A 275 9.41 -24.02 -8.21
CA LEU A 275 9.85 -25.40 -8.29
C LEU A 275 11.38 -25.46 -8.51
N PRO A 276 12.17 -25.80 -7.48
CA PRO A 276 13.59 -26.09 -7.64
C PRO A 276 13.80 -27.45 -8.31
N TRP A 277 14.69 -27.49 -9.31
CA TRP A 277 15.09 -28.70 -10.00
C TRP A 277 16.57 -28.66 -10.37
N GLY A 278 17.43 -29.28 -9.55
CA GLY A 278 18.87 -29.18 -9.71
C GLY A 278 19.36 -27.74 -9.66
N ALA A 279 20.05 -27.27 -10.69
CA ALA A 279 20.51 -25.89 -10.82
C ALA A 279 19.41 -24.91 -11.30
N TRP A 280 18.22 -25.41 -11.62
CA TRP A 280 17.09 -24.62 -12.10
C TRP A 280 16.12 -24.26 -10.98
N LEU A 281 15.52 -23.09 -11.11
CA LEU A 281 14.34 -22.66 -10.33
C LEU A 281 13.31 -22.16 -11.33
N PHE A 282 12.20 -22.86 -11.45
CA PHE A 282 11.05 -22.46 -12.26
C PHE A 282 10.02 -21.76 -11.37
N GLY A 283 9.47 -20.66 -11.84
CA GLY A 283 8.40 -19.94 -11.16
C GLY A 283 7.22 -19.73 -12.10
N ALA A 284 6.02 -19.79 -11.53
CA ALA A 284 4.79 -19.37 -12.21
C ALA A 284 3.91 -18.60 -11.20
N ASN A 285 3.23 -17.57 -11.68
CA ASN A 285 2.25 -16.81 -10.90
C ASN A 285 1.01 -16.54 -11.76
N VAL A 286 -0.15 -16.80 -11.20
CA VAL A 286 -1.45 -16.43 -11.79
C VAL A 286 -2.15 -15.47 -10.85
N ALA A 287 -2.56 -14.32 -11.35
CA ALA A 287 -3.36 -13.34 -10.62
C ALA A 287 -4.71 -13.14 -11.32
N TYR A 288 -5.79 -13.27 -10.58
CA TYR A 288 -7.16 -13.02 -11.01
C TYR A 288 -7.72 -11.77 -10.34
N THR A 289 -8.37 -10.92 -11.13
CA THR A 289 -9.13 -9.76 -10.66
C THR A 289 -10.54 -9.83 -11.25
N GLY A 290 -11.54 -9.83 -10.38
CA GLY A 290 -12.96 -9.86 -10.76
C GLY A 290 -13.41 -8.58 -11.49
N LYS A 291 -14.60 -8.64 -12.07
CA LYS A 291 -15.23 -7.44 -12.66
C LYS A 291 -15.42 -6.35 -11.60
N ARG A 292 -15.39 -5.09 -12.02
CA ARG A 292 -15.50 -3.93 -11.12
C ARG A 292 -16.01 -2.70 -11.88
N PRO A 293 -16.77 -1.80 -11.23
CA PRO A 293 -17.10 -0.51 -11.82
C PRO A 293 -15.84 0.35 -11.94
N ASP A 294 -15.79 1.26 -12.92
CA ASP A 294 -14.71 2.25 -13.00
C ASP A 294 -15.19 3.60 -12.43
N THR A 295 -16.02 4.32 -13.19
CA THR A 295 -16.65 5.57 -12.75
C THR A 295 -18.13 5.53 -13.10
N ALA A 296 -18.92 6.50 -12.62
CA ALA A 296 -20.33 6.60 -12.94
C ALA A 296 -20.62 6.76 -14.46
N LEU A 297 -19.65 7.28 -15.21
CA LEU A 297 -19.77 7.52 -16.66
C LEU A 297 -19.25 6.37 -17.52
N ASN A 298 -18.55 5.40 -16.94
CA ASN A 298 -17.89 4.33 -17.68
C ASN A 298 -18.47 2.97 -17.32
N PRO A 299 -18.49 2.03 -18.29
CA PRO A 299 -19.00 0.69 -18.03
C PRO A 299 -18.12 -0.10 -17.08
N MET A 300 -18.64 -1.27 -16.67
CA MET A 300 -17.90 -2.23 -15.86
C MET A 300 -16.62 -2.69 -16.55
N LEU A 301 -15.49 -2.58 -15.86
CA LEU A 301 -14.25 -3.23 -16.27
C LEU A 301 -14.41 -4.75 -16.13
N PRO A 302 -14.12 -5.53 -17.19
CA PRO A 302 -14.26 -6.99 -17.16
C PRO A 302 -13.26 -7.65 -16.22
N ALA A 303 -13.57 -8.85 -15.78
CA ALA A 303 -12.62 -9.70 -15.07
C ALA A 303 -11.49 -10.15 -15.99
N TYR A 304 -10.32 -10.35 -15.38
CA TYR A 304 -9.15 -10.87 -16.10
C TYR A 304 -8.26 -11.72 -15.20
N SER A 305 -7.45 -12.57 -15.85
CA SER A 305 -6.33 -13.27 -15.24
C SER A 305 -5.05 -12.97 -16.00
N VAL A 306 -3.96 -12.76 -15.28
CA VAL A 306 -2.60 -12.58 -15.85
C VAL A 306 -1.72 -13.69 -15.31
N THR A 307 -0.95 -14.31 -16.20
CA THR A 307 0.00 -15.38 -15.89
C THR A 307 1.40 -14.91 -16.22
N ASN A 308 2.30 -14.98 -15.25
CA ASN A 308 3.72 -14.71 -15.44
C ASN A 308 4.53 -15.97 -15.14
N VAL A 309 5.62 -16.18 -15.87
CA VAL A 309 6.54 -17.29 -15.64
C VAL A 309 7.97 -16.77 -15.51
N THR A 310 8.75 -17.45 -14.70
CA THR A 310 10.16 -17.12 -14.46
C THR A 310 11.00 -18.39 -14.51
N VAL A 311 12.25 -18.23 -14.91
CA VAL A 311 13.26 -19.27 -14.81
C VAL A 311 14.57 -18.67 -14.32
N ARG A 312 15.25 -19.39 -13.44
CA ARG A 312 16.60 -19.05 -12.99
C ARG A 312 17.47 -20.30 -13.11
N TYR A 313 18.66 -20.13 -13.68
CA TYR A 313 19.67 -21.17 -13.78
C TYR A 313 20.94 -20.73 -13.05
N ALA A 314 21.35 -21.47 -12.04
CA ALA A 314 22.59 -21.23 -11.32
C ALA A 314 23.77 -21.79 -12.12
N VAL A 315 24.55 -20.90 -12.76
CA VAL A 315 25.76 -21.27 -13.51
C VAL A 315 26.89 -21.56 -12.53
N SER A 316 27.03 -20.78 -11.48
CA SER A 316 27.93 -20.96 -10.36
C SER A 316 27.30 -20.43 -9.07
N PRO A 317 27.94 -20.58 -7.89
CA PRO A 317 27.44 -19.94 -6.65
C PRO A 317 27.28 -18.42 -6.75
N GLU A 318 28.08 -17.77 -7.61
CA GLU A 318 28.08 -16.31 -7.77
C GLU A 318 27.23 -15.85 -8.95
N ILE A 319 27.01 -16.69 -9.99
CA ILE A 319 26.39 -16.26 -11.26
C ILE A 319 25.12 -17.07 -11.52
N ALA A 320 24.04 -16.38 -11.82
CA ALA A 320 22.82 -16.99 -12.33
C ALA A 320 22.27 -16.26 -13.56
N LEU A 321 21.77 -17.03 -14.50
CA LEU A 321 20.96 -16.54 -15.62
C LEU A 321 19.50 -16.51 -15.21
N THR A 322 18.78 -15.48 -15.64
CA THR A 322 17.34 -15.33 -15.35
C THR A 322 16.57 -15.06 -16.63
N GLY A 323 15.37 -15.63 -16.72
CA GLY A 323 14.39 -15.34 -17.75
C GLY A 323 13.03 -15.07 -17.12
N ARG A 324 12.23 -14.18 -17.70
CA ARG A 324 10.87 -13.87 -17.28
C ARG A 324 10.00 -13.59 -18.48
N ILE A 325 8.79 -14.14 -18.47
CA ILE A 325 7.73 -13.76 -19.40
C ILE A 325 6.57 -13.24 -18.56
N ASP A 326 6.23 -11.98 -18.78
CA ASP A 326 5.06 -11.36 -18.19
C ASP A 326 3.88 -11.47 -19.14
N ASN A 327 2.68 -11.66 -18.60
CA ASN A 327 1.44 -11.81 -19.36
C ASN A 327 1.57 -12.88 -20.47
N LEU A 328 1.96 -14.09 -20.07
CA LEU A 328 2.27 -15.22 -20.97
C LEU A 328 1.20 -15.48 -22.06
N PHE A 329 -0.06 -15.24 -21.74
CA PHE A 329 -1.19 -15.48 -22.65
C PHE A 329 -1.65 -14.21 -23.40
N ASP A 330 -0.85 -13.15 -23.38
CA ASP A 330 -1.13 -11.85 -24.04
C ASP A 330 -2.54 -11.32 -23.70
N ARG A 331 -2.97 -11.45 -22.44
CA ARG A 331 -4.28 -11.03 -22.02
C ARG A 331 -4.42 -9.51 -22.16
N GLN A 332 -5.35 -9.05 -22.99
CA GLN A 332 -5.73 -7.64 -23.08
C GLN A 332 -6.64 -7.27 -21.91
N TYR A 333 -6.22 -6.30 -21.09
CA TYR A 333 -6.97 -5.87 -19.93
C TYR A 333 -6.70 -4.41 -19.58
N GLN A 334 -7.59 -3.83 -18.78
CA GLN A 334 -7.51 -2.46 -18.28
C GLN A 334 -7.66 -2.45 -16.77
N THR A 335 -6.87 -1.61 -16.11
CA THR A 335 -7.01 -1.34 -14.67
C THR A 335 -7.88 -0.11 -14.39
N ALA A 336 -7.97 0.80 -15.35
CA ALA A 336 -8.91 1.90 -15.44
C ALA A 336 -9.41 1.99 -16.88
N TRP A 337 -10.61 2.47 -17.10
CA TRP A 337 -11.21 2.60 -18.44
C TRP A 337 -10.33 3.46 -19.37
N GLY A 338 -10.06 2.97 -20.57
CA GLY A 338 -9.22 3.65 -21.55
C GLY A 338 -7.71 3.43 -21.37
N TYR A 339 -7.27 2.81 -20.26
CA TYR A 339 -5.86 2.57 -19.99
C TYR A 339 -5.52 1.09 -20.12
N SER A 340 -5.13 0.68 -21.32
CA SER A 340 -4.69 -0.68 -21.61
C SER A 340 -3.36 -0.97 -20.93
N GLN A 341 -3.23 -2.18 -20.39
CA GLN A 341 -1.98 -2.65 -19.80
C GLN A 341 -1.11 -3.33 -20.86
N PRO A 342 0.21 -3.43 -20.63
CA PRO A 342 1.12 -4.11 -21.56
C PRO A 342 0.69 -5.56 -21.85
N GLY A 343 0.83 -5.96 -23.11
CA GLY A 343 0.70 -7.34 -23.54
C GLY A 343 1.86 -8.23 -23.07
N ILE A 344 2.14 -9.28 -23.79
CA ILE A 344 3.26 -10.19 -23.49
C ILE A 344 4.61 -9.45 -23.53
N GLY A 345 5.43 -9.65 -22.51
CA GLY A 345 6.79 -9.11 -22.41
C GLY A 345 7.78 -10.19 -22.02
N ALA A 346 8.94 -10.27 -22.69
CA ALA A 346 9.99 -11.22 -22.38
C ALA A 346 11.28 -10.49 -21.96
N TYR A 347 11.94 -11.01 -20.92
CA TYR A 347 13.12 -10.41 -20.32
C TYR A 347 14.16 -11.48 -20.02
N ALA A 348 15.43 -11.14 -20.20
CA ALA A 348 16.56 -11.97 -19.82
C ALA A 348 17.54 -11.13 -18.99
N GLY A 349 18.23 -11.76 -18.06
CA GLY A 349 19.18 -11.08 -17.18
C GLY A 349 20.25 -12.00 -16.62
N ILE A 350 21.28 -11.39 -16.10
CA ILE A 350 22.37 -12.03 -15.35
C ILE A 350 22.38 -11.45 -13.95
N VAL A 351 22.40 -12.32 -12.95
CA VAL A 351 22.57 -11.96 -11.54
C VAL A 351 23.97 -12.38 -11.11
N TRP A 352 24.72 -11.44 -10.58
CA TRP A 352 26.02 -11.69 -9.97
C TRP A 352 25.97 -11.29 -8.49
N ASN A 353 26.36 -12.21 -7.62
CA ASN A 353 26.44 -12.01 -6.17
C ASN A 353 27.93 -12.07 -5.76
N GLN A 354 28.44 -10.97 -5.28
CA GLN A 354 29.75 -10.95 -4.64
C GLN A 354 29.64 -11.63 -3.27
N LYS A 355 30.62 -12.51 -2.94
CA LYS A 355 30.75 -13.10 -1.59
C LYS A 355 31.15 -12.07 -0.56
#